data_48ea57610d4f0e723527b3de30570d86
#
_entry.id   48ea57610d4f0e723527b3de30570d86
#
_cell.length_a   1.000
_cell.length_b   1.000
_cell.length_c   1.000
_cell.angle_alpha   90.00
_cell.angle_beta   90.00
_cell.angle_gamma   90.00
#
_symmetry.space_group_name_H-M   'P 1'
#
loop_
_entity.id
_entity.type
_entity.pdbx_description
1 polymer ?
#
loop_
_entity_poly.entity_id
_entity_poly.type
_entity_poly.pdbx_seq_one_letter_code
_entity_poly.pdbx_strand_id
1 'polypeptide(L)'
;MKKGFTMIELIFVIVILGILAAVAIPRLAATRDDAEVSKAATNIQTAISDVSAYYTSQGAFGTIAQMTNVPSPIKVKKLDCFAWGTADDTKGEIGVTVGNTGLCAQVWGMPGLKQVKAYIESSEDNKTANTIKVGGRGVNFEGK
;
A
#
# COMPACT_ATOMS: atom_id res chain seq x y z
N MET A 1 -18.73 39.95 -41.75
CA MET A 1 -19.48 38.72 -42.04
C MET A 1 -19.10 37.64 -41.07
N LYS A 2 -20.02 37.15 -40.31
CA LYS A 2 -19.82 36.03 -39.44
C LYS A 2 -19.85 34.73 -40.26
N LYS A 3 -18.74 34.04 -40.38
CA LYS A 3 -18.69 32.73 -40.94
C LYS A 3 -18.89 31.71 -39.82
N GLY A 4 -19.93 30.91 -39.91
CA GLY A 4 -20.16 29.74 -39.04
C GLY A 4 -19.44 28.50 -39.56
N PHE A 5 -19.32 27.50 -38.71
CA PHE A 5 -18.81 26.20 -39.10
C PHE A 5 -19.75 25.52 -40.12
N THR A 6 -19.17 24.83 -41.09
CA THR A 6 -19.93 23.93 -41.95
C THR A 6 -20.31 22.67 -41.22
N MET A 7 -21.37 21.97 -41.67
CA MET A 7 -21.79 20.70 -41.09
C MET A 7 -20.67 19.64 -41.16
N ILE A 8 -19.91 19.63 -42.23
CA ILE A 8 -18.79 18.69 -42.44
C ILE A 8 -17.65 18.98 -41.45
N GLU A 9 -17.29 20.22 -41.22
CA GLU A 9 -16.26 20.59 -40.25
C GLU A 9 -16.65 20.18 -38.85
N LEU A 10 -17.89 20.35 -38.43
CA LEU A 10 -18.38 19.93 -37.14
C LEU A 10 -18.34 18.41 -36.99
N ILE A 11 -18.84 17.65 -37.97
CA ILE A 11 -18.83 16.20 -37.96
C ILE A 11 -17.39 15.67 -37.92
N PHE A 12 -16.50 16.24 -38.70
CA PHE A 12 -15.10 15.84 -38.75
C PHE A 12 -14.41 16.01 -37.38
N VAL A 13 -14.67 17.12 -36.73
CA VAL A 13 -14.11 17.39 -35.38
C VAL A 13 -14.59 16.40 -34.32
N ILE A 14 -15.90 16.13 -34.30
CA ILE A 14 -16.44 15.17 -33.30
C ILE A 14 -15.98 13.74 -33.54
N VAL A 15 -15.77 13.35 -34.77
CA VAL A 15 -15.23 12.01 -35.14
C VAL A 15 -13.76 11.90 -34.64
N ILE A 16 -12.94 12.89 -34.92
CA ILE A 16 -11.55 12.92 -34.46
C ILE A 16 -11.49 12.90 -32.93
N LEU A 17 -12.28 13.72 -32.25
CA LEU A 17 -12.36 13.74 -30.79
C LEU A 17 -12.81 12.40 -30.22
N GLY A 18 -13.76 11.73 -30.87
CA GLY A 18 -14.21 10.39 -30.48
C GLY A 18 -13.11 9.33 -30.59
N ILE A 19 -12.33 9.35 -31.64
CA ILE A 19 -11.19 8.43 -31.83
C ILE A 19 -10.10 8.69 -30.79
N LEU A 20 -9.74 9.94 -30.57
CA LEU A 20 -8.75 10.33 -29.54
C LEU A 20 -9.22 9.95 -28.14
N ALA A 21 -10.50 10.17 -27.82
CA ALA A 21 -11.07 9.80 -26.54
C ALA A 21 -11.05 8.27 -26.32
N ALA A 22 -11.33 7.50 -27.34
CA ALA A 22 -11.31 6.03 -27.25
C ALA A 22 -9.92 5.47 -26.88
N VAL A 23 -8.86 6.14 -27.26
CA VAL A 23 -7.48 5.76 -26.89
C VAL A 23 -7.05 6.37 -25.56
N ALA A 24 -7.41 7.61 -25.30
CA ALA A 24 -6.95 8.36 -24.13
C ALA A 24 -7.58 7.85 -22.81
N ILE A 25 -8.87 7.53 -22.82
CA ILE A 25 -9.59 7.13 -21.60
C ILE A 25 -9.03 5.86 -20.96
N PRO A 26 -8.78 4.76 -21.68
CA PRO A 26 -8.18 3.57 -21.08
C PRO A 26 -6.78 3.80 -20.54
N ARG A 27 -5.97 4.63 -21.21
CA ARG A 27 -4.63 4.97 -20.72
C ARG A 27 -4.64 5.79 -19.43
N LEU A 28 -5.55 6.75 -19.33
CA LEU A 28 -5.71 7.54 -18.11
C LEU A 28 -6.17 6.70 -16.92
N ALA A 29 -7.08 5.75 -17.16
CA ALA A 29 -7.53 4.83 -16.11
C ALA A 29 -6.39 3.94 -15.60
N ALA A 30 -5.59 3.36 -16.50
CA ALA A 30 -4.43 2.55 -16.13
C ALA A 30 -3.39 3.36 -15.33
N THR A 31 -3.07 4.57 -15.76
CA THR A 31 -2.13 5.45 -15.05
C THR A 31 -2.63 5.81 -13.65
N ARG A 32 -3.92 6.00 -13.49
CA ARG A 32 -4.54 6.28 -12.20
C ARG A 32 -4.44 5.09 -11.26
N ASP A 33 -4.67 3.89 -11.75
CA ASP A 33 -4.52 2.66 -10.97
C ASP A 33 -3.07 2.45 -10.53
N ASP A 34 -2.11 2.70 -11.40
CA ASP A 34 -0.68 2.63 -11.08
C ASP A 34 -0.29 3.66 -10.00
N ALA A 35 -0.86 4.85 -10.04
CA ALA A 35 -0.64 5.87 -9.02
C ALA A 35 -1.21 5.46 -7.65
N GLU A 36 -2.39 4.84 -7.61
CA GLU A 36 -2.98 4.33 -6.38
C GLU A 36 -2.17 3.16 -5.80
N VAL A 37 -1.67 2.25 -6.65
CA VAL A 37 -0.78 1.16 -6.26
C VAL A 37 0.52 1.70 -5.67
N SER A 38 1.15 2.67 -6.31
CA SER A 38 2.39 3.29 -5.83
C SER A 38 2.19 4.03 -4.51
N LYS A 39 1.07 4.73 -4.35
CA LYS A 39 0.70 5.39 -3.10
C LYS A 39 0.52 4.38 -1.96
N ALA A 40 -0.20 3.30 -2.20
CA ALA A 40 -0.39 2.25 -1.20
C ALA A 40 0.94 1.60 -0.81
N ALA A 41 1.82 1.32 -1.75
CA ALA A 41 3.15 0.79 -1.50
C ALA A 41 3.98 1.71 -0.61
N THR A 42 4.00 3.00 -0.90
CA THR A 42 4.70 4.01 -0.09
C THR A 42 4.09 4.10 1.31
N ASN A 43 2.77 4.08 1.41
CA ASN A 43 2.07 4.11 2.69
C ASN A 43 2.41 2.89 3.56
N ILE A 44 2.50 1.70 2.98
CA ILE A 44 2.89 0.48 3.71
C ILE A 44 4.32 0.62 4.25
N GLN A 45 5.27 1.07 3.43
CA GLN A 45 6.65 1.28 3.86
C GLN A 45 6.76 2.33 4.97
N THR A 46 6.05 3.44 4.81
CA THR A 46 6.00 4.51 5.82
C THR A 46 5.41 4.00 7.13
N ALA A 47 4.29 3.32 7.09
CA ALA A 47 3.63 2.78 8.27
C ALA A 47 4.52 1.79 9.03
N ILE A 48 5.21 0.91 8.34
CA ILE A 48 6.16 -0.05 8.95
C ILE A 48 7.34 0.70 9.58
N SER A 49 7.89 1.69 8.89
CA SER A 49 8.99 2.52 9.40
C SER A 49 8.58 3.31 10.64
N ASP A 50 7.41 3.92 10.62
CA ASP A 50 6.86 4.70 11.75
C ASP A 50 6.67 3.83 12.99
N VAL A 51 6.03 2.67 12.83
CA VAL A 51 5.80 1.72 13.94
C VAL A 51 7.11 1.20 14.49
N SER A 52 8.09 0.90 13.63
CA SER A 52 9.42 0.47 14.05
C SER A 52 10.16 1.55 14.83
N ALA A 53 10.12 2.79 14.35
CA ALA A 53 10.73 3.93 15.03
C ALA A 53 10.05 4.23 16.38
N TYR A 54 8.73 4.16 16.43
CA TYR A 54 7.98 4.34 17.66
C TYR A 54 8.36 3.30 18.71
N TYR A 55 8.35 2.02 18.35
CA TYR A 55 8.74 0.93 19.26
C TYR A 55 10.18 1.10 19.75
N THR A 56 11.10 1.44 18.86
CA THR A 56 12.50 1.67 19.22
C THR A 56 12.67 2.82 20.21
N SER A 57 11.85 3.86 20.08
CA SER A 57 11.92 5.04 20.95
C SER A 57 11.21 4.86 22.29
N GLN A 58 10.08 4.15 22.31
CA GLN A 58 9.22 4.00 23.48
C GLN A 58 9.42 2.67 24.23
N GLY A 59 9.98 1.66 23.56
CA GLY A 59 10.13 0.30 24.09
C GLY A 59 8.84 -0.51 24.18
N ALA A 60 7.74 0.03 23.70
CA ALA A 60 6.42 -0.61 23.68
C ALA A 60 5.59 -0.10 22.50
N PHE A 61 4.61 -0.88 22.08
CA PHE A 61 3.66 -0.43 21.07
C PHE A 61 2.61 0.52 21.66
N GLY A 62 2.22 1.49 20.89
CA GLY A 62 1.10 2.37 21.18
C GLY A 62 -0.15 1.99 20.39
N THR A 63 -1.15 2.86 20.39
CA THR A 63 -2.26 2.75 19.45
C THR A 63 -1.77 3.07 18.04
N ILE A 64 -2.43 2.53 17.03
CA ILE A 64 -2.03 2.77 15.63
C ILE A 64 -1.95 4.27 15.33
N ALA A 65 -2.90 5.06 15.80
CA ALA A 65 -2.92 6.51 15.61
C ALA A 65 -1.76 7.27 16.31
N GLN A 66 -1.18 6.68 17.35
CA GLN A 66 0.01 7.23 18.01
C GLN A 66 1.30 6.86 17.29
N MET A 67 1.31 5.70 16.65
CA MET A 67 2.51 5.16 16.01
C MET A 67 2.70 5.66 14.58
N THR A 68 1.62 5.91 13.86
CA THR A 68 1.70 6.37 12.46
C THR A 68 0.50 7.23 12.08
N ASN A 69 0.72 8.16 11.16
CA ASN A 69 -0.36 8.94 10.53
C ASN A 69 -0.96 8.25 9.31
N VAL A 70 -0.43 7.11 8.92
CA VAL A 70 -0.98 6.34 7.79
C VAL A 70 -2.26 5.65 8.22
N PRO A 71 -3.37 5.83 7.49
CA PRO A 71 -4.63 5.20 7.85
C PRO A 71 -4.55 3.66 7.76
N SER A 72 -5.21 2.98 8.67
CA SER A 72 -5.37 1.52 8.64
C SER A 72 -6.85 1.17 8.54
N PRO A 73 -7.26 0.29 7.64
CA PRO A 73 -6.45 -0.41 6.64
C PRO A 73 -5.96 0.47 5.48
N ILE A 74 -4.82 0.10 4.89
CA ILE A 74 -4.31 0.74 3.66
C ILE A 74 -5.03 0.11 2.48
N LYS A 75 -5.71 0.94 1.71
CA LYS A 75 -6.59 0.50 0.62
C LYS A 75 -6.08 0.94 -0.74
N VAL A 76 -6.37 0.12 -1.74
CA VAL A 76 -6.36 0.52 -3.14
C VAL A 76 -7.78 0.37 -3.66
N LYS A 77 -8.40 1.47 -4.05
CA LYS A 77 -9.84 1.52 -4.34
C LYS A 77 -10.66 1.01 -3.14
N LYS A 78 -11.31 -0.13 -3.29
CA LYS A 78 -12.13 -0.77 -2.24
C LYS A 78 -11.44 -1.97 -1.58
N LEU A 79 -10.22 -2.31 -2.00
CA LEU A 79 -9.50 -3.48 -1.53
C LEU A 79 -8.57 -3.12 -0.37
N ASP A 80 -8.67 -3.85 0.72
CA ASP A 80 -7.76 -3.75 1.84
C ASP A 80 -6.47 -4.51 1.52
N CYS A 81 -5.36 -3.80 1.36
CA CYS A 81 -4.08 -4.38 1.00
C CYS A 81 -3.19 -4.66 2.22
N PHE A 82 -3.35 -3.89 3.27
CA PHE A 82 -2.59 -4.02 4.51
C PHE A 82 -3.39 -3.48 5.68
N ALA A 83 -3.41 -4.20 6.78
CA ALA A 83 -4.02 -3.73 8.02
C ALA A 83 -3.18 -4.18 9.22
N TRP A 84 -3.12 -3.36 10.24
CA TRP A 84 -2.51 -3.69 11.51
C TRP A 84 -3.44 -4.58 12.34
N GLY A 85 -2.86 -5.57 13.01
CA GLY A 85 -3.52 -6.44 13.96
C GLY A 85 -3.10 -6.17 15.39
N THR A 86 -3.06 -7.21 16.20
CA THR A 86 -2.71 -7.12 17.61
C THR A 86 -1.20 -7.02 17.80
N ALA A 87 -0.78 -6.13 18.68
CA ALA A 87 0.61 -5.98 19.10
C ALA A 87 0.92 -6.86 20.32
N ASP A 88 2.12 -7.42 20.35
CA ASP A 88 2.66 -8.17 21.48
C ASP A 88 4.00 -7.53 21.90
N ASP A 89 3.95 -6.76 22.98
CA ASP A 89 5.13 -6.08 23.52
C ASP A 89 6.19 -7.04 24.04
N THR A 90 5.77 -8.22 24.53
CA THR A 90 6.70 -9.19 25.12
C THR A 90 7.57 -9.83 24.06
N LYS A 91 7.05 -9.95 22.86
CA LYS A 91 7.78 -10.51 21.69
C LYS A 91 8.36 -9.43 20.78
N GLY A 92 7.94 -8.18 20.96
CA GLY A 92 8.28 -7.08 20.05
C GLY A 92 7.70 -7.28 18.64
N GLU A 93 6.51 -7.87 18.56
CA GLU A 93 5.86 -8.24 17.31
C GLU A 93 4.49 -7.57 17.20
N ILE A 94 4.11 -7.19 16.00
CA ILE A 94 2.77 -6.71 15.69
C ILE A 94 2.16 -7.53 14.56
N GLY A 95 0.96 -8.02 14.78
CA GLY A 95 0.21 -8.74 13.76
C GLY A 95 -0.18 -7.83 12.60
N VAL A 96 -0.22 -8.38 11.40
CA VAL A 96 -0.66 -7.67 10.21
C VAL A 96 -1.54 -8.57 9.35
N THR A 97 -2.39 -7.97 8.56
CA THR A 97 -3.18 -8.66 7.53
C THR A 97 -2.72 -8.18 6.17
N VAL A 98 -2.38 -9.12 5.30
CA VAL A 98 -1.92 -8.85 3.93
C VAL A 98 -3.03 -9.25 2.96
N GLY A 99 -3.58 -8.27 2.26
CA GLY A 99 -4.48 -8.51 1.12
C GLY A 99 -3.67 -8.72 -0.16
N ASN A 100 -3.96 -9.77 -0.91
CA ASN A 100 -3.19 -10.16 -2.09
C ASN A 100 -4.07 -10.40 -3.33
N THR A 101 -5.21 -9.75 -3.41
CA THR A 101 -6.15 -9.86 -4.53
C THR A 101 -6.20 -8.60 -5.36
N GLY A 102 -6.42 -8.72 -6.66
CA GLY A 102 -6.57 -7.57 -7.57
C GLY A 102 -5.37 -6.62 -7.54
N LEU A 103 -5.62 -5.34 -7.36
CA LEU A 103 -4.57 -4.32 -7.31
C LEU A 103 -3.64 -4.45 -6.10
N CYS A 104 -4.09 -5.06 -5.01
CA CYS A 104 -3.22 -5.38 -3.87
C CYS A 104 -2.08 -6.33 -4.25
N ALA A 105 -2.33 -7.28 -5.16
CA ALA A 105 -1.28 -8.16 -5.67
C ALA A 105 -0.18 -7.36 -6.40
N GLN A 106 -0.55 -6.29 -7.10
CA GLN A 106 0.42 -5.40 -7.76
C GLN A 106 1.22 -4.60 -6.72
N VAL A 107 0.59 -4.11 -5.66
CA VAL A 107 1.27 -3.42 -4.55
C VAL A 107 2.36 -4.32 -3.96
N TRP A 108 2.02 -5.54 -3.59
CA TRP A 108 2.97 -6.50 -3.02
C TRP A 108 3.94 -7.09 -4.03
N GLY A 109 3.65 -6.95 -5.32
CA GLY A 109 4.54 -7.33 -6.42
C GLY A 109 5.69 -6.36 -6.66
N MET A 110 5.66 -5.16 -6.08
CA MET A 110 6.75 -4.19 -6.21
C MET A 110 8.03 -4.69 -5.54
N PRO A 111 9.23 -4.44 -6.11
CA PRO A 111 10.48 -5.05 -5.66
C PRO A 111 10.77 -4.88 -4.16
N GLY A 112 10.56 -3.69 -3.62
CA GLY A 112 10.77 -3.42 -2.19
C GLY A 112 9.77 -4.15 -1.29
N LEU A 113 8.53 -4.28 -1.72
CA LEU A 113 7.48 -4.93 -0.93
C LEU A 113 7.46 -6.46 -1.05
N LYS A 114 7.99 -7.03 -2.11
CA LYS A 114 8.18 -8.49 -2.20
C LYS A 114 9.03 -9.03 -1.06
N GLN A 115 10.11 -8.35 -0.73
CA GLN A 115 10.98 -8.73 0.39
C GLN A 115 10.27 -8.55 1.73
N VAL A 116 9.54 -7.46 1.91
CA VAL A 116 8.76 -7.21 3.13
C VAL A 116 7.67 -8.26 3.29
N LYS A 117 6.97 -8.62 2.22
CA LYS A 117 5.97 -9.69 2.24
C LYS A 117 6.57 -11.04 2.62
N ALA A 118 7.68 -11.41 2.00
CA ALA A 118 8.40 -12.64 2.32
C ALA A 118 8.84 -12.66 3.80
N TYR A 119 9.29 -11.53 4.33
CA TYR A 119 9.65 -11.40 5.74
C TYR A 119 8.42 -11.58 6.65
N ILE A 120 7.30 -10.97 6.33
CA ILE A 120 6.05 -11.09 7.09
C ILE A 120 5.56 -12.55 7.10
N GLU A 121 5.60 -13.22 5.95
CA GLU A 121 5.14 -14.60 5.78
C GLU A 121 6.11 -15.64 6.35
N SER A 122 7.40 -15.30 6.47
CA SER A 122 8.44 -16.17 7.00
C SER A 122 8.63 -16.10 8.51
N SER A 123 7.84 -15.30 9.21
CA SER A 123 7.94 -15.22 10.65
C SER A 123 7.58 -16.56 11.27
N GLU A 124 8.61 -17.23 11.76
CA GLU A 124 8.68 -18.68 12.02
C GLU A 124 7.82 -19.24 13.14
N ASP A 125 7.10 -18.43 13.87
CA ASP A 125 6.13 -18.96 14.80
C ASP A 125 4.82 -19.29 14.07
N ASN A 126 4.89 -20.34 13.34
CA ASN A 126 3.93 -21.10 12.55
C ASN A 126 2.47 -21.17 13.06
N LYS A 127 2.03 -20.28 13.91
CA LYS A 127 0.69 -20.28 14.53
C LYS A 127 -0.07 -18.96 14.48
N THR A 128 0.57 -17.88 14.15
CA THR A 128 -0.13 -16.61 13.95
C THR A 128 0.28 -16.03 12.61
N ALA A 129 -0.65 -16.05 11.69
CA ALA A 129 -0.49 -15.48 10.37
C ALA A 129 0.10 -14.08 10.46
N ASN A 130 1.18 -13.86 9.70
CA ASN A 130 1.67 -12.54 9.32
C ASN A 130 1.95 -11.59 10.48
N THR A 131 3.15 -11.62 11.00
CA THR A 131 3.64 -10.65 11.99
C THR A 131 4.84 -9.89 11.48
N ILE A 132 4.99 -8.66 11.93
CA ILE A 132 6.20 -7.86 11.76
C ILE A 132 6.93 -7.84 13.09
N LYS A 133 8.17 -8.32 13.09
CA LYS A 133 9.06 -8.24 14.25
C LYS A 133 9.80 -6.93 14.21
N VAL A 134 9.58 -6.13 15.23
CA VAL A 134 10.20 -4.81 15.40
C VAL A 134 11.25 -4.85 16.52
N GLY A 135 10.94 -5.59 17.57
CA GLY A 135 11.88 -5.85 18.67
C GLY A 135 12.80 -7.01 18.35
N GLY A 136 14.09 -6.83 18.58
CA GLY A 136 15.03 -7.94 18.49
C GLY A 136 14.67 -9.01 19.50
N ARG A 137 14.35 -10.24 19.04
CA ARG A 137 14.33 -11.38 19.93
C ARG A 137 15.70 -11.53 20.57
N GLY A 138 15.79 -11.05 21.82
CA GLY A 138 16.80 -11.54 22.72
C GLY A 138 18.22 -11.34 22.24
N VAL A 139 18.63 -10.11 22.08
CA VAL A 139 19.94 -9.82 22.65
C VAL A 139 19.69 -9.84 24.16
N ASN A 140 19.76 -11.01 24.75
CA ASN A 140 19.74 -11.15 26.19
C ASN A 140 21.05 -10.55 26.70
N PHE A 141 21.03 -9.29 27.10
CA PHE A 141 22.17 -8.63 27.70
C PHE A 141 22.47 -9.12 29.12
N GLU A 142 21.65 -10.03 29.62
CA GLU A 142 21.84 -10.63 30.95
C GLU A 142 22.70 -11.90 30.91
N GLY A 143 23.70 -11.99 30.10
CA GLY A 143 24.86 -12.89 30.22
C GLY A 143 24.61 -14.30 30.78
N LYS A 144 23.48 -14.89 30.43
CA LYS A 144 23.20 -16.28 30.81
C LYS A 144 22.85 -17.09 29.58
#